data_d5cef9799edd81be092d1915e1cd511c
#
_entry.id   d5cef9799edd81be092d1915e1cd511c
#
_cell.length_a   1.000
_cell.length_b   1.000
_cell.length_c   1.000
_cell.angle_alpha   90.00
_cell.angle_beta   90.00
_cell.angle_gamma   90.00
#
_symmetry.space_group_name_H-M   'P 1'
#
loop_
_entity.id
_entity.type
_entity.pdbx_description
1 polymer ?
#
loop_
_entity_poly.entity_id
_entity_poly.type
_entity_poly.pdbx_seq_one_letter_code
_entity_poly.pdbx_strand_id
1 'polypeptide(L)'
;AIYHLLKGTVTKLYPAISIPNAICFSPDGETAYFTDTKINKLMRVAIDPLTALPTGEPQVLVDHSGKPGGLDGAIVDTDGVIWNARWGIGQLVAISPDGQLLREIDLPAKQTTCPAFIGPGFDRIAVTSASEGYGEADRAADPECGKTFLVDLPIFGRAEPDAQF
;
A
#
# COMPACT_ATOMS: atom_id res chain seq x y z
N ALA A 1 14.56 0.69 -6.28
CA ALA A 1 14.26 1.86 -7.13
C ALA A 1 12.80 1.84 -7.56
N ILE A 2 12.21 3.03 -7.82
CA ILE A 2 10.90 3.21 -8.44
C ILE A 2 11.10 3.74 -9.85
N TYR A 3 10.33 3.20 -10.79
CA TYR A 3 10.38 3.56 -12.20
C TYR A 3 9.01 4.04 -12.67
N HIS A 4 9.00 4.92 -13.66
CA HIS A 4 7.83 5.39 -14.38
C HIS A 4 7.91 4.89 -15.82
N LEU A 5 6.81 4.34 -16.34
CA LEU A 5 6.67 3.93 -17.74
C LEU A 5 5.57 4.78 -18.40
N LEU A 6 5.92 5.48 -19.46
CA LEU A 6 4.97 6.23 -20.27
C LEU A 6 5.30 6.04 -21.76
N LYS A 7 4.34 5.53 -22.55
CA LYS A 7 4.47 5.35 -24.00
C LYS A 7 5.77 4.65 -24.40
N GLY A 8 6.10 3.57 -23.71
CA GLY A 8 7.30 2.78 -23.95
C GLY A 8 8.61 3.35 -23.40
N THR A 9 8.58 4.56 -22.81
CA THR A 9 9.77 5.19 -22.20
C THR A 9 9.81 4.90 -20.72
N VAL A 10 10.90 4.28 -20.24
CA VAL A 10 11.14 3.99 -18.83
C VAL A 10 12.03 5.07 -18.21
N THR A 11 11.55 5.73 -17.17
CA THR A 11 12.29 6.72 -16.40
C THR A 11 12.49 6.23 -14.97
N LYS A 12 13.74 6.25 -14.48
CA LYS A 12 14.02 5.95 -13.08
C LYS A 12 13.75 7.20 -12.24
N LEU A 13 12.74 7.14 -11.37
CA LEU A 13 12.35 8.25 -10.52
C LEU A 13 13.17 8.29 -9.21
N TYR A 14 13.16 7.19 -8.45
CA TYR A 14 13.78 7.12 -7.12
C TYR A 14 14.77 5.94 -7.06
N PRO A 15 16.07 6.20 -7.25
CA PRO A 15 17.07 5.13 -7.36
C PRO A 15 17.41 4.46 -6.01
N ALA A 16 17.24 5.17 -4.89
CA ALA A 16 17.72 4.75 -3.57
C ALA A 16 16.64 4.09 -2.70
N ILE A 17 15.60 3.50 -3.31
CA ILE A 17 14.57 2.74 -2.58
C ILE A 17 15.03 1.28 -2.48
N SER A 18 15.10 0.76 -1.24
CA SER A 18 15.54 -0.60 -0.94
C SER A 18 14.42 -1.62 -1.15
N ILE A 19 13.27 -1.40 -0.50
CA ILE A 19 12.09 -2.26 -0.55
C ILE A 19 10.88 -1.39 -0.93
N PRO A 20 10.67 -1.16 -2.25
CA PRO A 20 9.58 -0.30 -2.72
C PRO A 20 8.23 -0.98 -2.52
N ASN A 21 7.34 -0.33 -1.79
CA ASN A 21 5.98 -0.78 -1.49
C ASN A 21 4.99 0.40 -1.47
N ALA A 22 3.71 0.13 -1.21
CA ALA A 22 2.62 1.09 -1.07
C ALA A 22 2.51 2.08 -2.24
N ILE A 23 2.84 1.65 -3.48
CA ILE A 23 2.70 2.53 -4.64
C ILE A 23 1.22 2.64 -4.99
N CYS A 24 0.62 3.80 -4.71
CA CYS A 24 -0.78 4.09 -4.99
C CYS A 24 -0.99 5.59 -5.24
N PHE A 25 -2.20 5.98 -5.66
CA PHE A 25 -2.47 7.34 -6.14
C PHE A 25 -3.74 7.89 -5.52
N SER A 26 -3.79 9.20 -5.31
CA SER A 26 -5.01 9.90 -4.90
C SER A 26 -6.12 9.81 -5.97
N PRO A 27 -7.40 9.95 -5.60
CA PRO A 27 -8.51 9.85 -6.56
C PRO A 27 -8.47 10.89 -7.68
N ASP A 28 -7.93 12.07 -7.41
CA ASP A 28 -7.76 13.16 -8.38
C ASP A 28 -6.55 12.96 -9.32
N GLY A 29 -5.67 11.98 -9.01
CA GLY A 29 -4.46 11.75 -9.78
C GLY A 29 -3.35 12.78 -9.59
N GLU A 30 -3.44 13.65 -8.59
CA GLU A 30 -2.48 14.72 -8.34
C GLU A 30 -1.42 14.38 -7.30
N THR A 31 -1.61 13.25 -6.56
CA THR A 31 -0.67 12.78 -5.53
C THR A 31 -0.36 11.30 -5.72
N ALA A 32 0.91 10.95 -5.71
CA ALA A 32 1.39 9.59 -5.58
C ALA A 32 1.90 9.33 -4.16
N TYR A 33 1.67 8.10 -3.68
CA TYR A 33 2.18 7.60 -2.41
C TYR A 33 3.12 6.44 -2.69
N PHE A 34 4.14 6.28 -1.85
CA PHE A 34 5.03 5.11 -1.87
C PHE A 34 5.75 4.95 -0.54
N THR A 35 6.27 3.77 -0.28
CA THR A 35 7.14 3.53 0.89
C THR A 35 8.45 2.85 0.48
N ASP A 36 9.49 3.08 1.27
CA ASP A 36 10.60 2.14 1.41
C ASP A 36 10.39 1.41 2.75
N THR A 37 9.94 0.17 2.71
CA THR A 37 9.66 -0.62 3.91
C THR A 37 10.89 -0.73 4.82
N LYS A 38 12.11 -0.67 4.26
CA LYS A 38 13.34 -0.74 5.05
C LYS A 38 13.51 0.43 6.01
N ILE A 39 13.13 1.64 5.61
CA ILE A 39 13.16 2.83 6.48
C ILE A 39 11.81 3.11 7.14
N ASN A 40 10.78 2.40 6.69
CA ASN A 40 9.43 2.37 7.25
C ASN A 40 8.76 3.75 7.29
N LYS A 41 8.81 4.47 6.16
CA LYS A 41 8.17 5.78 5.97
C LYS A 41 7.27 5.77 4.76
N LEU A 42 6.03 6.20 4.94
CA LEU A 42 5.11 6.47 3.83
C LEU A 42 5.37 7.88 3.32
N MET A 43 5.71 7.97 2.05
CA MET A 43 5.98 9.22 1.35
C MET A 43 4.77 9.64 0.52
N ARG A 44 4.60 10.94 0.33
CA ARG A 44 3.71 11.53 -0.68
C ARG A 44 4.50 12.44 -1.60
N VAL A 45 4.08 12.53 -2.85
CA VAL A 45 4.67 13.44 -3.84
C VAL A 45 3.58 13.96 -4.78
N ALA A 46 3.61 15.25 -5.08
CA ALA A 46 2.74 15.83 -6.11
C ALA A 46 3.17 15.32 -7.49
N ILE A 47 2.20 14.97 -8.32
CA ILE A 47 2.42 14.49 -9.68
C ILE A 47 1.56 15.26 -10.67
N ASP A 48 2.03 15.34 -11.91
CA ASP A 48 1.24 15.85 -13.03
C ASP A 48 0.19 14.77 -13.41
N PRO A 49 -1.12 15.10 -13.40
CA PRO A 49 -2.17 14.11 -13.62
C PRO A 49 -2.22 13.54 -15.05
N LEU A 50 -1.56 14.19 -16.02
CA LEU A 50 -1.52 13.73 -17.41
C LEU A 50 -0.34 12.79 -17.67
N THR A 51 0.77 13.01 -17.00
CA THR A 51 2.01 12.25 -17.21
C THR A 51 2.36 11.34 -16.03
N ALA A 52 1.76 11.54 -14.87
CA ALA A 52 2.10 10.92 -13.59
C ALA A 52 3.57 11.13 -13.16
N LEU A 53 4.25 12.13 -13.76
CA LEU A 53 5.60 12.49 -13.35
C LEU A 53 5.57 13.39 -12.10
N PRO A 54 6.53 13.21 -11.18
CA PRO A 54 6.66 14.09 -10.02
C PRO A 54 6.86 15.55 -10.42
N THR A 55 6.14 16.44 -9.74
CA THR A 55 6.26 17.90 -9.89
C THR A 55 6.98 18.56 -8.73
N GLY A 56 7.39 17.77 -7.73
CA GLY A 56 8.11 18.23 -6.55
C GLY A 56 8.89 17.11 -5.86
N GLU A 57 9.49 17.43 -4.73
CA GLU A 57 10.21 16.46 -3.91
C GLU A 57 9.25 15.66 -3.01
N PRO A 58 9.50 14.35 -2.81
CA PRO A 58 8.72 13.55 -1.88
C PRO A 58 8.82 14.08 -0.45
N GLN A 59 7.68 14.08 0.23
CA GLN A 59 7.58 14.46 1.64
C GLN A 59 7.14 13.25 2.48
N VAL A 60 7.60 13.16 3.73
CA VAL A 60 7.13 12.15 4.67
C VAL A 60 5.70 12.47 5.06
N LEU A 61 4.77 11.56 4.74
CA LEU A 61 3.38 11.62 5.19
C LEU A 61 3.22 10.95 6.56
N VAL A 62 3.78 9.74 6.71
CA VAL A 62 3.77 8.99 7.97
C VAL A 62 5.17 8.46 8.27
N ASP A 63 5.72 8.80 9.42
CA ASP A 63 6.95 8.19 9.95
C ASP A 63 6.56 7.03 10.87
N HIS A 64 6.80 5.80 10.41
CA HIS A 64 6.57 4.57 11.16
C HIS A 64 7.90 3.90 11.59
N SER A 65 9.02 4.60 11.43
CA SER A 65 10.34 4.08 11.79
C SER A 65 10.42 3.71 13.27
N GLY A 66 11.02 2.55 13.57
CA GLY A 66 11.14 2.04 14.93
C GLY A 66 9.85 1.49 15.55
N LYS A 67 8.73 1.51 14.85
CA LYS A 67 7.47 0.92 15.31
C LYS A 67 7.31 -0.52 14.78
N PRO A 68 6.51 -1.37 15.47
CA PRO A 68 6.21 -2.71 14.97
C PRO A 68 5.50 -2.69 13.61
N GLY A 69 5.80 -3.70 12.80
CA GLY A 69 5.22 -3.85 11.47
C GLY A 69 5.88 -3.01 10.38
N GLY A 70 6.04 -3.61 9.21
CA GLY A 70 6.53 -2.92 8.00
C GLY A 70 5.38 -2.35 7.19
N LEU A 71 5.55 -1.16 6.63
CA LEU A 71 4.64 -0.61 5.63
C LEU A 71 4.78 -1.43 4.35
N ASP A 72 3.74 -2.18 3.96
CA ASP A 72 3.70 -3.00 2.76
C ASP A 72 2.73 -2.40 1.72
N GLY A 73 2.01 -3.21 0.98
CA GLY A 73 1.09 -2.74 -0.06
C GLY A 73 0.01 -1.78 0.44
N ALA A 74 -0.47 -0.92 -0.44
CA ALA A 74 -1.56 0.02 -0.15
C ALA A 74 -2.44 0.30 -1.36
N ILE A 75 -3.68 0.70 -1.09
CA ILE A 75 -4.66 1.23 -2.04
C ILE A 75 -5.27 2.51 -1.49
N VAL A 76 -5.90 3.31 -2.35
CA VAL A 76 -6.58 4.56 -1.94
C VAL A 76 -8.04 4.51 -2.36
N ASP A 77 -8.96 4.74 -1.42
CA ASP A 77 -10.40 4.77 -1.69
C ASP A 77 -10.86 6.12 -2.31
N THR A 78 -12.17 6.22 -2.58
CA THR A 78 -12.74 7.43 -3.21
C THR A 78 -12.67 8.68 -2.32
N ASP A 79 -12.55 8.51 -1.01
CA ASP A 79 -12.43 9.60 -0.04
C ASP A 79 -10.95 10.00 0.18
N GLY A 80 -10.02 9.33 -0.52
CA GLY A 80 -8.59 9.56 -0.40
C GLY A 80 -7.94 8.87 0.80
N VAL A 81 -8.68 7.99 1.50
CA VAL A 81 -8.14 7.21 2.62
C VAL A 81 -7.19 6.14 2.08
N ILE A 82 -5.99 6.09 2.64
CA ILE A 82 -4.95 5.13 2.28
C ILE A 82 -5.10 3.89 3.17
N TRP A 83 -5.38 2.74 2.55
CA TRP A 83 -5.48 1.44 3.20
C TRP A 83 -4.16 0.71 3.03
N ASN A 84 -3.39 0.57 4.11
CA ASN A 84 -2.02 0.02 4.07
C ASN A 84 -1.91 -1.25 4.92
N ALA A 85 -1.36 -2.30 4.33
CA ALA A 85 -1.03 -3.54 5.04
C ALA A 85 0.23 -3.36 5.90
N ARG A 86 0.23 -3.97 7.10
CA ARG A 86 1.32 -3.94 8.08
C ARG A 86 1.97 -5.30 8.19
N TRP A 87 3.02 -5.52 7.43
CA TRP A 87 3.82 -6.75 7.46
C TRP A 87 4.36 -7.07 8.85
N GLY A 88 4.21 -8.31 9.28
CA GLY A 88 4.78 -8.83 10.51
C GLY A 88 3.91 -8.68 11.76
N ILE A 89 2.87 -7.84 11.71
CA ILE A 89 1.93 -7.65 12.82
C ILE A 89 0.47 -7.98 12.48
N GLY A 90 0.18 -8.36 11.24
CA GLY A 90 -1.15 -8.83 10.84
C GLY A 90 -2.22 -7.73 10.88
N GLN A 91 -1.95 -6.58 10.32
CA GLN A 91 -2.91 -5.47 10.33
C GLN A 91 -3.16 -4.91 8.94
N LEU A 92 -4.38 -4.40 8.73
CA LEU A 92 -4.73 -3.43 7.70
C LEU A 92 -5.08 -2.12 8.40
N VAL A 93 -4.47 -1.02 8.02
CA VAL A 93 -4.72 0.30 8.62
C VAL A 93 -5.28 1.29 7.61
N ALA A 94 -6.19 2.15 8.06
CA ALA A 94 -6.69 3.29 7.31
C ALA A 94 -5.99 4.56 7.76
N ILE A 95 -5.45 5.32 6.81
CA ILE A 95 -4.70 6.56 7.03
C ILE A 95 -5.36 7.65 6.18
N SER A 96 -5.63 8.80 6.80
CA SER A 96 -6.18 9.95 6.07
C SER A 96 -5.17 10.56 5.09
N PRO A 97 -5.60 11.37 4.11
CA PRO A 97 -4.70 12.04 3.17
C PRO A 97 -3.67 12.98 3.83
N ASP A 98 -3.93 13.41 5.06
CA ASP A 98 -3.02 14.22 5.88
C ASP A 98 -2.15 13.40 6.85
N GLY A 99 -2.23 12.05 6.80
CA GLY A 99 -1.36 11.13 7.51
C GLY A 99 -1.84 10.71 8.90
N GLN A 100 -3.09 11.01 9.28
CA GLN A 100 -3.65 10.58 10.55
C GLN A 100 -4.12 9.13 10.49
N LEU A 101 -3.86 8.34 11.52
CA LEU A 101 -4.39 7.00 11.68
C LEU A 101 -5.89 7.09 12.00
N LEU A 102 -6.74 6.54 11.12
CA LEU A 102 -8.19 6.54 11.25
C LEU A 102 -8.72 5.22 11.85
N ARG A 103 -8.12 4.10 11.45
CA ARG A 103 -8.58 2.76 11.85
C ARG A 103 -7.45 1.74 11.78
N GLU A 104 -7.51 0.74 12.66
CA GLU A 104 -6.69 -0.47 12.63
C GLU A 104 -7.61 -1.69 12.62
N ILE A 105 -7.28 -2.68 11.80
CA ILE A 105 -8.03 -3.92 11.63
C ILE A 105 -7.03 -5.06 11.75
N ASP A 106 -7.20 -5.87 12.78
CA ASP A 106 -6.38 -7.07 12.97
C ASP A 106 -6.81 -8.17 11.99
N LEU A 107 -5.83 -8.83 11.40
CA LEU A 107 -6.01 -9.94 10.47
C LEU A 107 -5.37 -11.21 11.04
N PRO A 108 -5.89 -12.39 10.70
CA PRO A 108 -5.45 -13.63 11.32
C PRO A 108 -4.01 -14.05 11.00
N ALA A 109 -3.41 -13.53 9.91
CA ALA A 109 -2.04 -13.83 9.51
C ALA A 109 -1.11 -12.65 9.79
N LYS A 110 0.10 -12.93 10.30
CA LYS A 110 1.07 -11.87 10.66
C LYS A 110 1.65 -11.13 9.46
N GLN A 111 1.96 -11.83 8.37
CA GLN A 111 2.59 -11.25 7.18
C GLN A 111 1.53 -10.76 6.18
N THR A 112 0.70 -9.78 6.57
CA THR A 112 -0.21 -9.11 5.64
C THR A 112 0.56 -8.32 4.60
N THR A 113 0.16 -8.43 3.30
CA THR A 113 0.97 -7.90 2.20
C THR A 113 0.27 -6.79 1.42
N CYS A 114 -0.84 -7.07 0.76
CA CYS A 114 -1.45 -6.10 -0.15
C CYS A 114 -2.98 -6.12 -0.09
N PRO A 115 -3.63 -4.98 0.15
CA PRO A 115 -5.07 -4.82 -0.03
C PRO A 115 -5.44 -4.61 -1.50
N ALA A 116 -6.69 -4.98 -1.86
CA ALA A 116 -7.29 -4.67 -3.15
C ALA A 116 -8.80 -4.46 -2.98
N PHE A 117 -9.38 -3.48 -3.66
CA PHE A 117 -10.82 -3.34 -3.72
C PHE A 117 -11.42 -4.41 -4.61
N ILE A 118 -12.50 -5.04 -4.16
CA ILE A 118 -13.16 -6.15 -4.85
C ILE A 118 -14.69 -5.99 -4.84
N GLY A 119 -15.34 -6.82 -5.65
CA GLY A 119 -16.79 -6.79 -5.84
C GLY A 119 -17.22 -5.83 -6.96
N PRO A 120 -18.44 -5.95 -7.46
CA PRO A 120 -18.94 -5.11 -8.56
C PRO A 120 -18.99 -3.62 -8.23
N GLY A 121 -19.15 -3.28 -6.93
CA GLY A 121 -19.20 -1.90 -6.43
C GLY A 121 -17.90 -1.44 -5.79
N PHE A 122 -16.83 -2.26 -5.81
CA PHE A 122 -15.58 -2.00 -5.07
C PHE A 122 -15.82 -1.71 -3.57
N ASP A 123 -16.82 -2.36 -2.99
CA ASP A 123 -17.36 -2.11 -1.65
C ASP A 123 -16.75 -2.99 -0.55
N ARG A 124 -15.75 -3.81 -0.91
CA ARG A 124 -15.02 -4.71 -0.02
C ARG A 124 -13.53 -4.67 -0.29
N ILE A 125 -12.73 -5.07 0.70
CA ILE A 125 -11.28 -5.23 0.55
C ILE A 125 -10.91 -6.70 0.70
N ALA A 126 -10.14 -7.22 -0.25
CA ALA A 126 -9.36 -8.43 -0.07
C ALA A 126 -7.94 -8.05 0.38
N VAL A 127 -7.40 -8.74 1.38
CA VAL A 127 -6.02 -8.54 1.86
C VAL A 127 -5.26 -9.84 1.74
N THR A 128 -4.17 -9.84 1.02
CA THR A 128 -3.29 -11.01 0.90
C THR A 128 -2.31 -11.09 2.07
N SER A 129 -1.81 -12.30 2.33
CA SER A 129 -0.73 -12.53 3.28
C SER A 129 0.32 -13.47 2.70
N ALA A 130 1.50 -13.47 3.29
CA ALA A 130 2.60 -14.33 2.89
C ALA A 130 2.99 -15.32 4.01
N SER A 131 3.94 -16.20 3.67
CA SER A 131 4.64 -17.07 4.60
C SER A 131 6.14 -17.06 4.28
N GLU A 132 6.65 -15.89 3.93
CA GLU A 132 8.05 -15.73 3.55
C GLU A 132 8.98 -16.01 4.73
N GLY A 133 10.00 -16.84 4.48
CA GLY A 133 10.96 -17.22 5.51
C GLY A 133 10.42 -18.17 6.60
N TYR A 134 9.16 -18.59 6.52
CA TYR A 134 8.54 -19.46 7.52
C TYR A 134 8.98 -20.92 7.35
N GLY A 135 9.57 -21.45 8.41
CA GLY A 135 9.75 -22.90 8.61
C GLY A 135 8.46 -23.59 9.07
N GLU A 136 8.57 -24.86 9.40
CA GLU A 136 7.42 -25.67 9.83
C GLU A 136 6.83 -25.18 11.17
N ALA A 137 7.68 -24.79 12.11
CA ALA A 137 7.26 -24.24 13.40
C ALA A 137 6.55 -22.89 13.27
N ASP A 138 7.03 -22.02 12.37
CA ASP A 138 6.41 -20.72 12.14
C ASP A 138 5.02 -20.86 11.52
N ARG A 139 4.87 -21.79 10.55
CA ARG A 139 3.56 -22.10 9.93
C ARG A 139 2.58 -22.72 10.94
N ALA A 140 3.07 -23.50 11.89
CA ALA A 140 2.23 -24.04 12.96
C ALA A 140 1.77 -22.92 13.92
N ALA A 141 2.60 -21.89 14.15
CA ALA A 141 2.29 -20.75 15.01
C ALA A 141 1.44 -19.67 14.32
N ASP A 142 1.44 -19.62 12.96
CA ASP A 142 0.65 -18.73 12.14
C ASP A 142 -0.07 -19.53 11.04
N PRO A 143 -1.12 -20.32 11.39
CA PRO A 143 -1.76 -21.26 10.47
C PRO A 143 -2.54 -20.60 9.33
N GLU A 144 -2.79 -19.31 9.45
CA GLU A 144 -3.47 -18.51 8.43
C GLU A 144 -2.50 -17.84 7.44
N CYS A 145 -1.18 -18.02 7.61
CA CYS A 145 -0.18 -17.42 6.72
C CYS A 145 -0.36 -17.87 5.27
N GLY A 146 -0.16 -16.96 4.32
CA GLY A 146 -0.31 -17.20 2.87
C GLY A 146 -1.76 -17.22 2.37
N LYS A 147 -2.74 -16.96 3.23
CA LYS A 147 -4.16 -16.86 2.85
C LYS A 147 -4.54 -15.44 2.45
N THR A 148 -5.70 -15.32 1.82
CA THR A 148 -6.36 -14.04 1.49
C THR A 148 -7.58 -13.87 2.38
N PHE A 149 -7.74 -12.69 2.97
CA PHE A 149 -8.82 -12.33 3.88
C PHE A 149 -9.76 -11.32 3.24
N LEU A 150 -11.04 -11.47 3.54
CA LEU A 150 -12.04 -10.47 3.22
C LEU A 150 -12.24 -9.55 4.43
N VAL A 151 -12.18 -8.26 4.18
CA VAL A 151 -12.56 -7.24 5.15
C VAL A 151 -13.90 -6.68 4.73
N ASP A 152 -14.92 -6.98 5.55
CA ASP A 152 -16.31 -6.57 5.31
C ASP A 152 -16.58 -5.27 6.08
N LEU A 153 -16.34 -4.17 5.41
CA LEU A 153 -16.57 -2.82 5.92
C LEU A 153 -17.29 -2.01 4.85
N PRO A 154 -18.12 -1.03 5.23
CA PRO A 154 -18.65 -0.06 4.28
C PRO A 154 -17.52 0.83 3.76
N ILE A 155 -17.00 0.48 2.59
CA ILE A 155 -15.89 1.15 1.92
C ILE A 155 -16.36 1.60 0.54
N PHE A 156 -15.92 2.77 0.11
CA PHE A 156 -16.15 3.29 -1.22
C PHE A 156 -14.85 3.20 -2.02
N GLY A 157 -14.53 1.99 -2.48
CA GLY A 157 -13.37 1.75 -3.33
C GLY A 157 -13.59 2.22 -4.76
N ARG A 158 -12.54 2.09 -5.57
CA ARG A 158 -12.56 2.45 -7.00
C ARG A 158 -11.77 1.43 -7.80
N ALA A 159 -12.02 1.39 -9.11
CA ALA A 159 -11.13 0.71 -10.02
C ALA A 159 -9.78 1.45 -10.08
N GLU A 160 -8.69 0.72 -10.05
CA GLU A 160 -7.38 1.29 -10.41
C GLU A 160 -7.36 1.59 -11.92
N PRO A 161 -6.71 2.70 -12.35
CA PRO A 161 -6.61 3.01 -13.75
C PRO A 161 -5.79 1.96 -14.52
N ASP A 162 -6.20 1.69 -15.75
CA ASP A 162 -5.49 0.76 -16.63
C ASP A 162 -4.10 1.31 -17.01
N ALA A 163 -3.10 0.42 -16.99
CA ALA A 163 -1.77 0.76 -17.47
C ALA A 163 -1.79 1.00 -18.99
N GLN A 164 -1.22 2.11 -19.43
CA GLN A 164 -1.08 2.46 -20.85
C GLN A 164 0.38 2.23 -21.27
N PHE A 165 0.59 1.26 -22.15
CA PHE A 165 1.93 0.87 -22.66
C PHE A 165 2.29 1.56 -23.97
#